data_c7217aa1217e9beabbe2604db16a229d
#
_entry.id   c7217aa1217e9beabbe2604db16a229d
#
_cell.length_a   1.000
_cell.length_b   1.000
_cell.length_c   1.000
_cell.angle_alpha   90.00
_cell.angle_beta   90.00
_cell.angle_gamma   90.00
#
_symmetry.space_group_name_H-M   'P 1'
#
loop_
_entity.id
_entity.type
_entity.pdbx_description
1 polymer ?
#
loop_
_entity_poly.entity_id
_entity_poly.type
_entity_poly.pdbx_seq_one_letter_code
_entity_poly.pdbx_strand_id
1 'polypeptide(L)'
;MIITTSRKPSQKTRSFVNDLARVLGLSVFNRGKTPINEISEKYPKYILVGEYTGNPGRVELHDTNNNLIISMLISAKLQREVCNKEIANPTGLLDISFDRIYNEECGEYKYKELFLEFFDELNGDSDFKMSFEGSDGRNLFYIQFYNKNEKIGPLIIVKSIKIMDKE
;
A
#
# COMPACT_ATOMS: atom_id res chain seq x y z
N MET A 1 -0.81 12.68 3.82
CA MET A 1 -0.06 11.45 3.47
C MET A 1 0.33 11.48 1.99
N ILE A 2 1.52 11.07 1.65
CA ILE A 2 2.03 10.98 0.27
C ILE A 2 2.64 9.60 0.00
N ILE A 3 2.84 9.29 -1.28
CA ILE A 3 3.62 8.13 -1.70
C ILE A 3 4.89 8.62 -2.39
N THR A 4 6.01 8.00 -2.06
CA THR A 4 7.30 8.26 -2.72
C THR A 4 8.03 6.95 -3.02
N THR A 5 9.17 7.07 -3.68
CA THR A 5 9.98 5.94 -4.10
C THR A 5 11.40 6.02 -3.56
N SER A 6 12.14 4.93 -3.70
CA SER A 6 13.60 4.96 -3.67
C SER A 6 14.15 5.87 -4.78
N ARG A 7 15.41 6.24 -4.69
CA ARG A 7 16.06 7.07 -5.72
C ARG A 7 16.11 6.32 -7.06
N LYS A 8 15.86 7.02 -8.15
CA LYS A 8 15.91 6.52 -9.53
C LYS A 8 15.04 5.27 -9.76
N PRO A 9 13.72 5.34 -9.52
CA PRO A 9 12.85 4.20 -9.75
C PRO A 9 12.75 3.85 -11.23
N SER A 10 12.54 2.55 -11.52
CA SER A 10 12.26 2.06 -12.86
C SER A 10 10.90 2.53 -13.37
N GLN A 11 10.65 2.39 -14.68
CA GLN A 11 9.34 2.69 -15.27
C GLN A 11 8.21 1.87 -14.63
N LYS A 12 8.46 0.60 -14.35
CA LYS A 12 7.47 -0.29 -13.72
C LYS A 12 7.12 0.17 -12.30
N THR A 13 8.12 0.55 -11.52
CA THR A 13 7.90 1.08 -10.17
C THR A 13 7.13 2.39 -10.20
N ARG A 14 7.44 3.30 -11.13
CA ARG A 14 6.67 4.54 -11.31
C ARG A 14 5.21 4.26 -11.66
N SER A 15 4.97 3.33 -12.56
CA SER A 15 3.60 2.92 -12.93
C SER A 15 2.84 2.34 -11.72
N PHE A 16 3.47 1.47 -10.96
CA PHE A 16 2.89 0.92 -9.73
C PHE A 16 2.56 2.01 -8.70
N VAL A 17 3.48 2.93 -8.46
CA VAL A 17 3.28 4.04 -7.51
C VAL A 17 2.13 4.94 -7.96
N ASN A 18 2.04 5.25 -9.26
CA ASN A 18 0.93 6.03 -9.80
C ASN A 18 -0.42 5.31 -9.64
N ASP A 19 -0.45 4.01 -9.91
CA ASP A 19 -1.66 3.20 -9.74
C ASP A 19 -2.09 3.14 -8.27
N LEU A 20 -1.14 2.92 -7.35
CA LEU A 20 -1.40 2.87 -5.92
C LEU A 20 -1.86 4.23 -5.38
N ALA A 21 -1.21 5.31 -5.79
CA ALA A 21 -1.60 6.67 -5.41
C ALA A 21 -3.04 6.98 -5.85
N ARG A 22 -3.41 6.56 -7.06
CA ARG A 22 -4.76 6.77 -7.59
C ARG A 22 -5.81 6.08 -6.74
N VAL A 23 -5.65 4.80 -6.43
CA VAL A 23 -6.66 4.06 -5.64
C VAL A 23 -6.72 4.51 -4.18
N LEU A 24 -5.62 5.00 -3.63
CA LEU A 24 -5.58 5.54 -2.27
C LEU A 24 -5.99 7.03 -2.21
N GLY A 25 -6.14 7.69 -3.35
CA GLY A 25 -6.44 9.13 -3.39
C GLY A 25 -5.30 10.00 -2.87
N LEU A 26 -4.05 9.55 -3.01
CA LEU A 26 -2.87 10.23 -2.52
C LEU A 26 -2.06 10.87 -3.65
N SER A 27 -1.24 11.86 -3.30
CA SER A 27 -0.28 12.46 -4.22
C SER A 27 1.03 11.68 -4.23
N VAL A 28 1.66 11.62 -5.41
CA VAL A 28 3.01 11.09 -5.58
C VAL A 28 4.02 12.21 -5.37
N PHE A 29 4.99 11.99 -4.48
CA PHE A 29 6.13 12.87 -4.30
C PHE A 29 7.32 12.31 -5.07
N ASN A 30 7.74 13.02 -6.11
CA ASN A 30 8.92 12.66 -6.90
C ASN A 30 10.19 12.99 -6.10
N ARG A 31 10.77 11.96 -5.51
CA ARG A 31 11.86 12.12 -4.57
C ARG A 31 13.12 12.76 -5.18
N GLY A 32 13.53 12.32 -6.37
CA GLY A 32 14.75 12.80 -6.98
C GLY A 32 15.96 12.63 -6.03
N LYS A 33 16.62 13.73 -5.70
CA LYS A 33 17.75 13.76 -4.77
C LYS A 33 17.36 14.10 -3.33
N THR A 34 16.08 14.33 -3.06
CA THR A 34 15.61 14.71 -1.72
C THR A 34 15.91 13.61 -0.70
N PRO A 35 16.59 13.91 0.42
CA PRO A 35 16.80 12.93 1.48
C PRO A 35 15.51 12.50 2.14
N ILE A 36 15.47 11.28 2.64
CA ILE A 36 14.25 10.73 3.27
C ILE A 36 13.87 11.46 4.56
N ASN A 37 14.84 11.98 5.29
CA ASN A 37 14.58 12.75 6.51
C ASN A 37 13.82 14.05 6.24
N GLU A 38 14.08 14.74 5.13
CA GLU A 38 13.30 15.92 4.73
C GLU A 38 11.85 15.56 4.43
N ILE A 39 11.61 14.39 3.82
CA ILE A 39 10.26 13.89 3.57
C ILE A 39 9.55 13.58 4.88
N SER A 40 10.23 12.89 5.81
CA SER A 40 9.66 12.53 7.10
C SER A 40 9.36 13.73 8.02
N GLU A 41 10.13 14.80 7.90
CA GLU A 41 9.86 16.05 8.60
C GLU A 41 8.60 16.76 8.09
N LYS A 42 8.39 16.72 6.78
CA LYS A 42 7.24 17.39 6.13
C LYS A 42 5.96 16.56 6.18
N TYR A 43 6.09 15.25 6.09
CA TYR A 43 4.96 14.31 6.04
C TYR A 43 5.06 13.29 7.15
N PRO A 44 4.29 13.44 8.25
CA PRO A 44 4.33 12.50 9.38
C PRO A 44 3.97 11.07 9.01
N LYS A 45 3.05 10.90 8.05
CA LYS A 45 2.74 9.60 7.45
C LYS A 45 3.08 9.62 5.97
N TYR A 46 3.82 8.62 5.49
CA TYR A 46 4.12 8.44 4.08
C TYR A 46 4.35 6.97 3.73
N ILE A 47 4.16 6.65 2.46
CA ILE A 47 4.40 5.32 1.91
C ILE A 47 5.65 5.38 1.04
N LEU A 48 6.61 4.53 1.31
CA LEU A 48 7.85 4.41 0.54
C LEU A 48 7.86 3.08 -0.22
N VAL A 49 7.98 3.16 -1.54
CA VAL A 49 8.09 1.99 -2.41
C VAL A 49 9.53 1.80 -2.85
N GLY A 50 10.10 0.65 -2.51
CA GLY A 50 11.44 0.23 -2.91
C GLY A 50 11.41 -0.79 -4.04
N GLU A 51 12.55 -0.93 -4.72
CA GLU A 51 12.71 -1.84 -5.84
C GLU A 51 13.56 -3.06 -5.47
N TYR A 52 13.30 -4.14 -6.21
CA TYR A 52 14.18 -5.28 -6.30
C TYR A 52 14.29 -5.71 -7.77
N THR A 53 15.49 -5.65 -8.33
CA THR A 53 15.76 -5.97 -9.75
C THR A 53 14.85 -5.22 -10.73
N GLY A 54 14.61 -3.93 -10.51
CA GLY A 54 13.79 -3.08 -11.38
C GLY A 54 12.28 -3.24 -11.21
N ASN A 55 11.83 -4.05 -10.25
CA ASN A 55 10.41 -4.26 -9.93
C ASN A 55 10.07 -3.70 -8.55
N PRO A 56 8.82 -3.28 -8.30
CA PRO A 56 8.37 -2.99 -6.95
C PRO A 56 8.56 -4.23 -6.08
N GLY A 57 9.38 -4.12 -5.03
CA GLY A 57 9.73 -5.25 -4.18
C GLY A 57 9.51 -5.01 -2.69
N ARG A 58 9.26 -3.77 -2.31
CA ARG A 58 9.03 -3.39 -0.92
C ARG A 58 8.05 -2.22 -0.83
N VAL A 59 7.13 -2.31 0.10
CA VAL A 59 6.27 -1.21 0.52
C VAL A 59 6.46 -0.99 2.01
N GLU A 60 6.85 0.21 2.38
CA GLU A 60 7.00 0.61 3.77
C GLU A 60 5.98 1.69 4.12
N LEU A 61 5.24 1.46 5.18
CA LEU A 61 4.31 2.41 5.76
C LEU A 61 5.00 3.09 6.94
N HIS A 62 5.28 4.38 6.82
CA HIS A 62 5.99 5.15 7.83
C HIS A 62 5.04 6.06 8.59
N ASP A 63 5.00 5.92 9.90
CA ASP A 63 4.31 6.82 10.83
C ASP A 63 5.33 7.38 11.82
N THR A 64 5.78 8.61 11.57
CA THR A 64 6.82 9.24 12.40
C THR A 64 6.29 9.70 13.73
N ASN A 65 5.00 10.01 13.85
CA ASN A 65 4.39 10.42 15.13
C ASN A 65 4.37 9.27 16.13
N ASN A 66 4.16 8.04 15.64
CA ASN A 66 4.11 6.83 16.46
C ASN A 66 5.42 6.02 16.42
N ASN A 67 6.47 6.54 15.78
CA ASN A 67 7.74 5.84 15.59
C ASN A 67 7.60 4.45 14.97
N LEU A 68 6.65 4.27 14.06
CA LEU A 68 6.27 2.99 13.51
C LEU A 68 6.65 2.90 12.03
N ILE A 69 7.23 1.77 11.65
CA ILE A 69 7.41 1.38 10.25
C ILE A 69 6.83 -0.02 10.06
N ILE A 70 5.89 -0.15 9.14
CA ILE A 70 5.40 -1.45 8.67
C ILE A 70 6.08 -1.73 7.32
N SER A 71 7.02 -2.67 7.29
CA SER A 71 7.78 -3.02 6.09
C SER A 71 7.29 -4.34 5.52
N MET A 72 6.87 -4.32 4.26
CA MET A 72 6.37 -5.50 3.55
C MET A 72 7.25 -5.80 2.34
N LEU A 73 7.72 -7.04 2.24
CA LEU A 73 8.26 -7.57 0.99
C LEU A 73 7.11 -8.00 0.10
N ILE A 74 7.12 -7.54 -1.13
CA ILE A 74 5.99 -7.71 -2.05
C ILE A 74 6.42 -8.18 -3.43
N SER A 75 5.44 -8.66 -4.19
CA SER A 75 5.38 -8.51 -5.63
C SER A 75 4.07 -7.79 -5.98
N ALA A 76 4.00 -7.21 -7.16
CA ALA A 76 2.86 -6.38 -7.54
C ALA A 76 2.41 -6.66 -8.97
N LYS A 77 1.10 -6.53 -9.18
CA LYS A 77 0.51 -6.41 -10.51
C LYS A 77 0.00 -5.00 -10.72
N LEU A 78 0.32 -4.42 -11.87
CA LEU A 78 -0.15 -3.10 -12.24
C LEU A 78 -1.66 -3.10 -12.50
N GLN A 79 -2.27 -1.91 -12.45
CA GLN A 79 -3.69 -1.74 -12.75
C GLN A 79 -4.08 -2.42 -14.06
N ARG A 80 -3.33 -2.20 -15.15
CA ARG A 80 -3.60 -2.78 -16.47
C ARG A 80 -3.50 -4.32 -16.50
N GLU A 81 -2.77 -4.92 -15.59
CA GLU A 81 -2.63 -6.38 -15.46
C GLU A 81 -3.80 -7.01 -14.70
N VAL A 82 -4.51 -6.23 -13.88
CA VAL A 82 -5.67 -6.67 -13.11
C VAL A 82 -6.97 -6.37 -13.83
N CYS A 83 -7.09 -5.19 -14.44
CA CYS A 83 -8.31 -4.72 -15.07
C CYS A 83 -7.99 -3.81 -16.25
N ASN A 84 -8.56 -4.13 -17.43
CA ASN A 84 -8.37 -3.36 -18.67
C ASN A 84 -9.30 -2.15 -18.81
N LYS A 85 -10.13 -1.87 -17.82
CA LYS A 85 -11.07 -0.73 -17.86
C LYS A 85 -10.41 0.52 -17.31
N GLU A 86 -10.79 1.67 -17.86
CA GLU A 86 -10.51 2.95 -17.21
C GLU A 86 -11.23 2.99 -15.86
N ILE A 87 -10.51 3.41 -14.84
CA ILE A 87 -11.06 3.53 -13.49
C ILE A 87 -11.25 4.99 -13.18
N ALA A 88 -12.49 5.34 -12.77
CA ALA A 88 -12.75 6.65 -12.21
C ALA A 88 -11.85 6.89 -11.00
N ASN A 89 -11.33 8.09 -10.86
CA ASN A 89 -10.57 8.46 -9.68
C ASN A 89 -11.46 8.35 -8.45
N PRO A 90 -11.01 7.66 -7.39
CA PRO A 90 -11.74 7.65 -6.14
C PRO A 90 -11.88 9.08 -5.60
N THR A 91 -13.05 9.42 -5.17
CA THR A 91 -13.35 10.71 -4.54
C THR A 91 -13.45 10.50 -3.03
N GLY A 92 -12.31 10.47 -2.34
CA GLY A 92 -12.32 10.46 -0.89
C GLY A 92 -11.96 9.12 -0.25
N LEU A 93 -12.90 8.55 0.52
CA LEU A 93 -12.61 7.46 1.43
C LEU A 93 -12.55 6.09 0.75
N LEU A 94 -11.89 5.14 1.43
CA LEU A 94 -11.84 3.72 1.12
C LEU A 94 -12.53 2.92 2.20
N ASP A 95 -13.30 1.91 1.81
CA ASP A 95 -13.79 0.90 2.73
C ASP A 95 -12.69 -0.15 2.94
N ILE A 96 -12.06 -0.13 4.11
CA ILE A 96 -10.97 -1.04 4.45
C ILE A 96 -11.55 -2.28 5.13
N SER A 97 -11.32 -3.44 4.54
CA SER A 97 -11.84 -4.71 5.03
C SER A 97 -10.78 -5.80 5.10
N PHE A 98 -11.06 -6.81 5.90
CA PHE A 98 -10.22 -7.99 6.09
C PHE A 98 -11.09 -9.22 5.90
N ASP A 99 -10.74 -10.10 4.95
CA ASP A 99 -11.55 -11.27 4.72
C ASP A 99 -11.38 -12.33 5.83
N ARG A 100 -12.20 -13.37 5.77
CA ARG A 100 -12.16 -14.43 6.77
C ARG A 100 -10.83 -15.17 6.77
N ILE A 101 -10.28 -15.46 5.59
CA ILE A 101 -9.04 -16.22 5.45
C ILE A 101 -7.86 -15.40 6.02
N TYR A 102 -7.81 -14.11 5.76
CA TYR A 102 -6.83 -13.21 6.40
C TYR A 102 -6.90 -13.31 7.93
N ASN A 103 -8.10 -13.20 8.48
CA ASN A 103 -8.32 -13.24 9.93
C ASN A 103 -7.93 -14.61 10.54
N GLU A 104 -8.13 -15.71 9.82
CA GLU A 104 -7.77 -17.07 10.28
C GLU A 104 -6.27 -17.36 10.16
N GLU A 105 -5.63 -16.96 9.05
CA GLU A 105 -4.23 -17.30 8.73
C GLU A 105 -3.22 -16.30 9.26
N CYS A 106 -3.53 -15.02 9.15
CA CYS A 106 -2.69 -13.95 9.66
C CYS A 106 -3.07 -13.54 11.08
N GLY A 107 -3.86 -14.36 11.74
CA GLY A 107 -4.65 -14.27 12.98
C GLY A 107 -4.10 -13.52 14.17
N GLU A 108 -3.05 -12.78 13.97
CA GLU A 108 -2.64 -11.79 14.92
C GLU A 108 -3.41 -10.49 14.63
N TYR A 109 -4.42 -10.23 15.40
CA TYR A 109 -5.17 -8.97 15.46
C TYR A 109 -4.27 -7.73 15.39
N LYS A 110 -3.01 -7.90 15.77
CA LYS A 110 -1.95 -6.91 15.78
C LYS A 110 -1.73 -6.23 14.43
N TYR A 111 -1.66 -6.97 13.33
CA TYR A 111 -1.45 -6.37 12.01
C TYR A 111 -2.68 -5.62 11.51
N LYS A 112 -3.86 -6.20 11.74
CA LYS A 112 -5.13 -5.56 11.39
C LYS A 112 -5.28 -4.20 12.04
N GLU A 113 -5.04 -4.10 13.33
CA GLU A 113 -5.12 -2.85 14.09
C GLU A 113 -4.11 -1.82 13.59
N LEU A 114 -2.87 -2.25 13.31
CA LEU A 114 -1.82 -1.37 12.79
C LEU A 114 -2.18 -0.81 11.40
N PHE A 115 -2.75 -1.62 10.52
CA PHE A 115 -3.21 -1.14 9.21
C PHE A 115 -4.38 -0.17 9.33
N LEU A 116 -5.36 -0.47 10.18
CA LEU A 116 -6.51 0.42 10.42
C LEU A 116 -6.06 1.75 11.02
N GLU A 117 -5.11 1.74 11.94
CA GLU A 117 -4.55 2.95 12.53
C GLU A 117 -3.74 3.76 11.50
N PHE A 118 -2.92 3.10 10.70
CA PHE A 118 -2.14 3.79 9.66
C PHE A 118 -3.03 4.47 8.63
N PHE A 119 -4.08 3.80 8.17
CA PHE A 119 -5.01 4.29 7.15
C PHE A 119 -6.28 4.94 7.70
N ASP A 120 -6.31 5.34 8.97
CA ASP A 120 -7.51 5.87 9.63
C ASP A 120 -8.11 7.07 8.90
N GLU A 121 -7.28 7.97 8.38
CA GLU A 121 -7.73 9.15 7.63
C GLU A 121 -8.40 8.81 6.29
N LEU A 122 -8.09 7.65 5.72
CA LEU A 122 -8.62 7.18 4.44
C LEU A 122 -9.83 6.25 4.60
N ASN A 123 -10.05 5.71 5.80
CA ASN A 123 -11.04 4.68 6.04
C ASN A 123 -12.45 5.26 6.22
N GLY A 124 -13.41 4.73 5.50
CA GLY A 124 -14.82 5.11 5.61
C GLY A 124 -15.69 4.42 4.57
N ASP A 125 -16.98 4.71 4.60
CA ASP A 125 -17.95 4.20 3.63
C ASP A 125 -17.61 4.69 2.22
N SER A 126 -17.47 3.74 1.29
CA SER A 126 -17.12 4.02 -0.10
C SER A 126 -17.45 2.83 -1.01
N ASP A 127 -17.71 3.11 -2.29
CA ASP A 127 -17.74 2.10 -3.35
C ASP A 127 -16.35 1.51 -3.63
N PHE A 128 -15.30 2.25 -3.28
CA PHE A 128 -13.92 1.80 -3.39
C PHE A 128 -13.52 1.05 -2.11
N LYS A 129 -13.01 -0.16 -2.29
CA LYS A 129 -12.61 -1.03 -1.19
C LYS A 129 -11.14 -1.38 -1.28
N MET A 130 -10.46 -1.33 -0.14
CA MET A 130 -9.15 -1.92 0.07
C MET A 130 -9.32 -3.17 0.94
N SER A 131 -9.10 -4.33 0.34
CA SER A 131 -9.36 -5.62 1.00
C SER A 131 -8.06 -6.34 1.28
N PHE A 132 -7.86 -6.71 2.55
CA PHE A 132 -6.78 -7.59 2.99
C PHE A 132 -7.31 -9.02 2.92
N GLU A 133 -6.75 -9.81 2.03
CA GLU A 133 -7.23 -11.15 1.70
C GLU A 133 -6.18 -12.21 2.02
N GLY A 134 -6.60 -13.30 2.66
CA GLY A 134 -5.73 -14.44 2.94
C GLY A 134 -5.24 -15.10 1.66
N SER A 135 -4.08 -15.73 1.74
CA SER A 135 -3.41 -16.35 0.62
C SER A 135 -3.59 -17.87 0.60
N ASP A 136 -3.16 -18.50 -0.49
CA ASP A 136 -3.14 -19.94 -0.70
C ASP A 136 -1.96 -20.68 -0.04
N GLY A 137 -1.24 -20.03 0.88
CA GLY A 137 -0.13 -20.60 1.64
C GLY A 137 1.27 -20.32 1.08
N ARG A 138 1.41 -19.77 -0.12
CA ARG A 138 2.72 -19.37 -0.68
C ARG A 138 3.12 -17.95 -0.28
N ASN A 139 2.14 -17.09 -0.12
CA ASN A 139 2.31 -15.71 0.27
C ASN A 139 1.64 -15.49 1.63
N LEU A 140 1.95 -14.39 2.29
CA LEU A 140 1.36 -14.09 3.58
C LEU A 140 -0.10 -13.64 3.42
N PHE A 141 -0.35 -12.65 2.58
CA PHE A 141 -1.69 -12.17 2.22
C PHE A 141 -1.63 -11.31 0.96
N TYR A 142 -2.81 -10.92 0.47
CA TYR A 142 -2.97 -9.99 -0.65
C TYR A 142 -3.64 -8.70 -0.20
N ILE A 143 -3.28 -7.58 -0.82
CA ILE A 143 -4.05 -6.34 -0.75
C ILE A 143 -4.67 -6.14 -2.12
N GLN A 144 -5.99 -6.31 -2.20
CA GLN A 144 -6.79 -6.20 -3.41
C GLN A 144 -7.71 -5.00 -3.33
N PHE A 145 -7.81 -4.25 -4.41
CA PHE A 145 -8.72 -3.11 -4.51
C PHE A 145 -9.95 -3.48 -5.34
N TYR A 146 -11.09 -2.87 -4.99
CA TYR A 146 -12.36 -3.06 -5.67
C TYR A 146 -13.04 -1.71 -5.89
N ASN A 147 -13.79 -1.61 -6.99
CA ASN A 147 -14.75 -0.55 -7.20
C ASN A 147 -16.11 -1.19 -7.50
N LYS A 148 -17.13 -0.93 -6.65
CA LYS A 148 -18.46 -1.55 -6.77
C LYS A 148 -18.41 -3.07 -6.94
N ASN A 149 -17.58 -3.72 -6.11
CA ASN A 149 -17.34 -5.18 -6.12
C ASN A 149 -16.61 -5.73 -7.35
N GLU A 150 -16.17 -4.90 -8.29
CA GLU A 150 -15.28 -5.32 -9.39
C GLU A 150 -13.82 -5.14 -8.97
N LYS A 151 -12.99 -6.14 -9.25
CA LYS A 151 -11.55 -6.07 -9.01
C LYS A 151 -10.92 -4.98 -9.87
N ILE A 152 -10.17 -4.12 -9.21
CA ILE A 152 -9.31 -3.13 -9.84
C ILE A 152 -7.88 -3.32 -9.30
N GLY A 153 -6.91 -2.71 -9.94
CA GLY A 153 -5.54 -2.78 -9.50
C GLY A 153 -5.08 -1.48 -8.84
N PRO A 154 -3.87 -1.47 -8.34
CA PRO A 154 -2.89 -2.57 -8.41
C PRO A 154 -3.24 -3.72 -7.46
N LEU A 155 -2.59 -4.87 -7.65
CA LEU A 155 -2.62 -5.96 -6.69
C LEU A 155 -1.27 -6.00 -5.97
N ILE A 156 -1.29 -6.03 -4.65
CA ILE A 156 -0.09 -6.18 -3.82
C ILE A 156 -0.10 -7.59 -3.23
N ILE A 157 0.91 -8.36 -3.56
CA ILE A 157 1.13 -9.71 -3.03
C ILE A 157 2.17 -9.59 -1.93
N VAL A 158 1.75 -9.73 -0.68
CA VAL A 158 2.63 -9.58 0.48
C VAL A 158 3.26 -10.93 0.81
N LYS A 159 4.59 -10.98 0.73
CA LYS A 159 5.37 -12.20 1.00
C LYS A 159 5.79 -12.29 2.46
N SER A 160 6.14 -11.18 3.06
CA SER A 160 6.50 -11.09 4.47
C SER A 160 6.25 -9.68 5.00
N ILE A 161 6.14 -9.57 6.31
CA ILE A 161 5.91 -8.32 7.01
C ILE A 161 6.84 -8.21 8.21
N LYS A 162 7.38 -7.03 8.43
CA LYS A 162 8.20 -6.70 9.59
C LYS A 162 7.74 -5.37 10.17
N ILE A 163 7.50 -5.38 11.47
CA ILE A 163 7.18 -4.17 12.23
C ILE A 163 8.46 -3.66 12.89
N MET A 164 8.77 -2.39 12.69
CA MET A 164 9.96 -1.75 13.26
C MET A 164 9.54 -0.50 14.01
N ASP A 165 10.08 -0.34 15.22
CA ASP A 165 9.99 0.91 15.95
C ASP A 165 11.24 1.74 15.60
N LYS A 166 11.06 2.99 15.25
CA LYS A 166 12.19 3.92 15.16
C LYS A 166 12.62 4.29 16.57
N GLU A 167 13.82 3.91 16.91
CA GLU A 167 14.47 4.45 18.10
C GLU A 167 14.81 5.94 17.94
#